data_fdd011775a3fc66a73175a5fced17d76
#
_entry.id   fdd011775a3fc66a73175a5fced17d76
#
_cell.length_a   1.000
_cell.length_b   1.000
_cell.length_c   1.000
_cell.angle_alpha   90.00
_cell.angle_beta   90.00
_cell.angle_gamma   90.00
#
_symmetry.space_group_name_H-M   'P 1'
#
loop_
_entity.id
_entity.type
_entity.pdbx_description
1 polymer ?
#
loop_
_entity_poly.entity_id
_entity_poly.type
_entity_poly.pdbx_seq_one_letter_code
_entity_poly.pdbx_strand_id
1 'polypeptide(L)' 'MPMELNTLIVTKANEKRVEDNLFILKKEGYRLYPIEIPVDIRKTLDGESRGTALIKKVEWENNSTTITYEFISLNSSN' A
#
# COMPACT_ATOMS: atom_id res chain seq x y z
N MET A 1 1.62 2.15 22.25
CA MET A 1 0.58 2.29 21.23
C MET A 1 0.52 1.05 20.36
N PRO A 2 -0.63 0.40 20.29
CA PRO A 2 -0.72 -0.81 19.48
C PRO A 2 -0.61 -0.48 18.00
N MET A 3 0.08 -1.32 17.26
CA MET A 3 0.18 -1.20 15.82
C MET A 3 -0.63 -2.33 15.20
N GLU A 4 -1.41 -2.00 14.21
CA GLU A 4 -2.23 -2.99 13.54
C GLU A 4 -1.54 -3.46 12.27
N LEU A 5 -1.62 -4.76 12.02
CA LEU A 5 -1.11 -5.32 10.78
C LEU A 5 -2.11 -5.02 9.66
N ASN A 6 -1.63 -4.35 8.63
CA ASN A 6 -2.47 -3.99 7.50
C ASN A 6 -2.16 -4.90 6.33
N THR A 7 -3.19 -5.58 5.82
CA THR A 7 -3.04 -6.47 4.68
C THR A 7 -3.72 -5.90 3.44
N LEU A 8 -4.03 -4.62 3.49
CA LEU A 8 -4.74 -3.93 2.42
C LEU A 8 -4.13 -2.54 2.28
N ILE A 9 -3.88 -2.14 1.05
CA ILE A 9 -3.39 -0.79 0.77
C ILE A 9 -4.56 0.04 0.25
N VAL A 10 -4.90 1.09 1.00
CA VAL A 10 -5.94 2.03 0.57
C VAL A 10 -5.23 3.32 0.14
N THR A 11 -5.25 3.63 -1.13
CA THR A 11 -4.45 4.72 -1.68
C THR A 11 -5.10 6.08 -1.61
N LYS A 12 -6.41 6.15 -1.76
CA LYS A 12 -7.14 7.42 -1.82
C LYS A 12 -6.52 8.40 -2.81
N ALA A 13 -5.92 7.85 -3.87
CA ALA A 13 -5.27 8.64 -4.91
C ALA A 13 -4.08 9.46 -4.40
N ASN A 14 -3.47 9.06 -3.29
CA ASN A 14 -2.31 9.76 -2.72
C ASN A 14 -0.99 9.11 -3.07
N GLU A 15 -1.03 8.02 -3.81
CA GLU A 15 0.18 7.32 -4.17
C GLU A 15 1.00 8.12 -5.19
N LYS A 16 2.32 7.95 -5.13
CA LYS A 16 3.24 8.55 -6.09
C LYS A 16 3.98 7.46 -6.82
N ARG A 17 4.00 7.55 -8.14
CA ARG A 17 4.74 6.61 -8.96
C ARG A 17 6.22 6.99 -8.97
N VAL A 18 7.08 6.04 -8.64
CA VAL A 18 8.53 6.26 -8.63
C VAL A 18 9.16 5.71 -9.91
N GLU A 19 8.76 4.50 -10.27
CA GLU A 19 9.20 3.84 -11.49
C GLU A 19 7.98 3.15 -12.11
N ASP A 20 8.21 2.35 -13.12
CA ASP A 20 7.09 1.74 -13.88
C ASP A 20 6.00 1.15 -13.00
N ASN A 21 6.37 0.24 -12.12
CA ASN A 21 5.39 -0.42 -11.26
C ASN A 21 5.62 -0.14 -9.78
N LEU A 22 6.52 0.79 -9.48
CA LEU A 22 6.91 1.07 -8.11
C LEU A 22 6.28 2.36 -7.64
N PHE A 23 5.61 2.29 -6.50
CA PHE A 23 4.87 3.42 -5.95
C PHE A 23 5.23 3.66 -4.50
N ILE A 24 5.07 4.88 -4.06
CA ILE A 24 5.25 5.26 -2.67
C ILE A 24 3.94 5.84 -2.15
N LEU A 25 3.57 5.45 -0.95
CA LEU A 25 2.37 5.94 -0.30
C LEU A 25 2.67 6.25 1.15
N LYS A 26 2.29 7.44 1.60
CA LYS A 26 2.49 7.87 2.98
C LYS A 26 1.16 7.81 3.72
N LYS A 27 1.19 7.22 4.91
CA LYS A 27 0.02 7.10 5.79
C LYS A 27 0.31 7.76 7.12
N GLU A 28 -0.71 8.31 7.74
CA GLU A 28 -0.56 8.87 9.07
C GLU A 28 -0.49 7.75 10.11
N GLY A 29 0.27 7.99 11.17
CA GLY A 29 0.42 7.03 12.25
C GLY A 29 1.38 5.91 11.88
N TYR A 30 1.65 5.05 12.85
CA TYR A 30 2.53 3.91 12.65
C TYR A 30 1.72 2.68 12.32
N ARG A 31 2.00 2.08 11.16
CA ARG A 31 1.28 0.92 10.67
C ARG A 31 2.24 -0.18 10.32
N LEU A 32 1.79 -1.42 10.47
CA LEU A 32 2.57 -2.60 10.10
C LEU A 32 2.03 -3.14 8.78
N TYR A 33 2.94 -3.46 7.88
CA TYR A 33 2.60 -4.09 6.61
C TYR A 33 3.49 -5.29 6.38
N PRO A 34 2.96 -6.39 5.82
CA PRO A 34 3.82 -7.53 5.49
C PRO A 34 4.70 -7.18 4.30
N ILE A 35 5.97 -7.62 4.38
CA ILE A 35 6.93 -7.39 3.31
C ILE A 35 6.91 -8.57 2.36
N GLU A 36 6.83 -8.29 1.06
CA GLU A 36 6.88 -9.30 0.00
C GLU A 36 5.79 -10.38 0.09
N ILE A 37 4.66 -10.00 0.65
CA ILE A 37 3.48 -10.84 0.63
C ILE A 37 2.42 -10.06 -0.16
N PRO A 38 1.77 -10.71 -1.15
CA PRO A 38 0.79 -9.99 -1.95
C PRO A 38 -0.34 -9.42 -1.11
N VAL A 39 -0.64 -8.15 -1.31
CA VAL A 39 -1.73 -7.49 -0.62
C VAL A 39 -2.63 -6.79 -1.63
N ASP A 40 -3.88 -6.61 -1.26
CA ASP A 40 -4.85 -5.90 -2.09
C ASP A 40 -4.56 -4.41 -2.12
N ILE A 41 -4.84 -3.80 -3.26
CA ILE A 41 -4.81 -2.35 -3.39
C ILE A 41 -6.20 -1.87 -3.71
N ARG A 42 -6.67 -0.88 -2.97
CA ARG A 42 -7.96 -0.26 -3.19
C ARG A 42 -7.83 1.26 -3.13
N LYS A 43 -8.65 1.95 -3.87
CA LYS A 43 -8.65 3.39 -3.82
C LYS A 43 -9.32 3.89 -2.56
N THR A 44 -10.40 3.23 -2.16
CA THR A 44 -11.08 3.51 -0.90
C THR A 44 -11.33 2.21 -0.17
N LEU A 45 -11.56 2.30 1.13
CA LEU A 45 -11.77 1.10 1.95
C LEU A 45 -12.93 0.26 1.46
N ASP A 46 -14.01 0.92 1.04
CA ASP A 46 -15.20 0.24 0.56
C ASP A 46 -15.17 -0.01 -0.95
N GLY A 47 -14.10 0.40 -1.62
CA GLY A 47 -14.00 0.26 -3.05
C GLY A 47 -13.61 -1.13 -3.48
N GLU A 48 -13.68 -1.37 -4.79
CA GLU A 48 -13.26 -2.62 -5.36
C GLU A 48 -11.73 -2.70 -5.38
N SER A 49 -11.21 -3.92 -5.33
CA SER A 49 -9.79 -4.14 -5.45
C SER A 49 -9.30 -3.67 -6.81
N ARG A 50 -8.22 -2.87 -6.82
CA ARG A 50 -7.64 -2.40 -8.06
C ARG A 50 -6.52 -3.30 -8.52
N GLY A 51 -6.07 -4.19 -7.68
CA GLY A 51 -5.00 -5.10 -8.03
C GLY A 51 -4.29 -5.64 -6.81
N THR A 52 -3.11 -6.17 -7.06
CA THR A 52 -2.28 -6.79 -6.03
C THR A 52 -0.90 -6.18 -6.09
N ALA A 53 -0.29 -5.99 -4.94
CA ALA A 53 1.06 -5.44 -4.85
C ALA A 53 1.88 -6.16 -3.81
N LEU A 54 3.20 -6.04 -3.96
CA LEU A 54 4.15 -6.50 -2.95
C LEU A 54 4.76 -5.28 -2.29
N ILE A 55 4.71 -5.23 -0.98
CA ILE A 55 5.35 -4.16 -0.23
C ILE A 55 6.82 -4.48 -0.12
N LYS A 56 7.67 -3.58 -0.63
CA LYS A 56 9.10 -3.79 -0.63
C LYS A 56 9.80 -3.13 0.53
N LYS A 57 9.23 -2.05 1.06
CA LYS A 57 9.87 -1.29 2.10
C LYS A 57 8.82 -0.57 2.94
N VAL A 58 9.05 -0.54 4.24
CA VAL A 58 8.21 0.22 5.17
C VAL A 58 9.11 1.11 5.98
N GLU A 59 8.78 2.40 6.02
CA GLU A 59 9.56 3.36 6.78
C GLU A 59 8.64 4.07 7.78
N TRP A 60 9.10 4.21 9.00
CA TRP A 60 8.36 4.94 10.04
C TRP A 60 9.15 6.18 10.43
N GLU A 61 8.50 7.31 10.35
CA GLU A 61 9.15 8.57 10.69
C GLU A 61 8.12 9.62 11.03
N ASN A 62 8.36 10.37 12.10
CA ASN A 62 7.49 11.51 12.44
C ASN A 62 6.01 11.18 12.49
N ASN A 63 5.68 10.07 13.16
CA ASN A 63 4.30 9.63 13.32
C ASN A 63 3.62 9.32 11.99
N SER A 64 4.39 8.82 11.04
CA SER A 64 3.83 8.43 9.76
C SER A 64 4.50 7.16 9.25
N THR A 65 3.85 6.49 8.33
CA THR A 65 4.36 5.28 7.71
C THR A 65 4.40 5.50 6.21
N THR A 66 5.58 5.30 5.64
CA THR A 66 5.75 5.39 4.19
C THR A 66 6.01 3.99 3.66
N ILE A 67 5.18 3.54 2.74
CA ILE A 67 5.38 2.22 2.14
C ILE A 67 5.80 2.38 0.68
N THR A 68 6.73 1.52 0.28
CA THR A 68 7.13 1.40 -1.13
C THR A 68 6.62 0.06 -1.58
N TYR A 69 5.79 0.05 -2.61
CA TYR A 69 5.20 -1.19 -3.08
C TYR A 69 5.31 -1.31 -4.59
N GLU A 70 5.38 -2.54 -5.04
CA GLU A 70 5.45 -2.85 -6.45
C GLU A 70 4.11 -3.42 -6.89
N PHE A 71 3.53 -2.83 -7.92
CA PHE A 71 2.27 -3.29 -8.47
C PHE A 71 2.51 -4.59 -9.25
N ILE A 72 1.87 -5.68 -8.84
CA ILE A 72 2.09 -6.97 -9.47
C ILE A 72 1.09 -7.24 -10.57
N SER A 73 -0.18 -7.03 -10.30
CA SER A 73 -1.22 -7.31 -11.26
C SER A 73 -2.40 -6.40 -11.07
N LEU A 74 -3.08 -6.13 -12.16
CA LEU A 74 -4.32 -5.37 -12.14
C LEU A 74 -5.48 -6.35 -12.11
N ASN A 75 -6.44 -6.08 -11.21
CA ASN A 75 -7.68 -6.80 -11.24
C ASN A 75 -8.56 -6.13 -12.27
N SER A 76 -8.40 -6.52 -13.51
CA SER A 76 -9.24 -5.95 -14.53
C SER A 76 -10.60 -6.63 -14.44
N SER A 77 -11.61 -5.83 -14.34
CA SER A 77 -12.97 -6.37 -14.44
C SER A 77 -13.25 -6.56 -15.91
N ASN A 78 -13.23 -7.75 -16.32
CA ASN A 78 -13.59 -8.03 -17.71
C ASN A 78 -15.07 -8.04 -17.87
#